data_43a6d3632613d86ea9de76cfcd310143
#
_entry.id   43a6d3632613d86ea9de76cfcd310143
#
_cell.length_a   1.000
_cell.length_b   1.000
_cell.length_c   1.000
_cell.angle_alpha   90.00
_cell.angle_beta   90.00
_cell.angle_gamma   90.00
#
_symmetry.space_group_name_H-M   'P 1'
#
loop_
_entity.id
_entity.type
_entity.pdbx_description
1 polymer ?
#
loop_
_entity_poly.entity_id
_entity_poly.type
_entity_poly.pdbx_seq_one_letter_code
_entity_poly.pdbx_strand_id
1 'polypeptide(L)'
;VKYARRLVAGTLAAGALALSLAGCGESVEPIERLGRKATQDPPATATPSPAAPSATGSGAAGGASDEAYKKWGLTAPVRYAPKPAQKPALPKADPGKVPVVDRIPMPAGEKIVFLTFDDGAEKDPEFLKMAADLKLPISMFLTDSVAASDYGHFEKLRDNGSASTVHNHTLTHKNLRTLPFAAQKHEICGQQERLEKRFGQRPPFLRPPFGNYNDDTLRAASECGVSSVVLWRVSMQINNFQYAEGSALKPGDIILAHFRGPSELKGSTEVQMTTRMLQRIQEQGYSIGRLEDGAPSSRRFAMAFGHP
;
A
#
# COMPACT_ATOMS: atom_id res chain seq x y z
N VAL A 1 -38.79 46.61 60.77
CA VAL A 1 -37.66 46.34 59.91
C VAL A 1 -38.16 45.80 58.58
N LYS A 2 -38.17 46.68 57.51
CA LYS A 2 -38.74 46.38 56.19
C LYS A 2 -37.60 46.00 55.24
N TYR A 3 -37.65 44.85 54.62
CA TYR A 3 -36.77 44.43 53.53
C TYR A 3 -37.44 44.71 52.20
N ALA A 4 -36.84 45.58 51.40
CA ALA A 4 -37.27 45.85 50.03
C ALA A 4 -36.64 44.75 49.10
N ARG A 5 -37.47 44.06 48.29
CA ARG A 5 -37.08 43.18 47.21
C ARG A 5 -36.78 43.99 45.98
N ARG A 6 -35.53 43.96 45.49
CA ARG A 6 -35.18 44.38 44.14
C ARG A 6 -35.25 43.21 43.17
N LEU A 7 -36.15 43.30 42.19
CA LEU A 7 -36.23 42.46 41.03
C LEU A 7 -35.08 42.86 40.10
N VAL A 8 -34.22 41.91 39.73
CA VAL A 8 -33.26 42.03 38.67
C VAL A 8 -33.77 41.22 37.50
N ALA A 9 -34.11 41.87 36.42
CA ALA A 9 -34.47 41.28 35.16
C ALA A 9 -33.19 40.71 34.48
N GLY A 10 -33.11 39.40 34.37
CA GLY A 10 -32.05 38.74 33.64
C GLY A 10 -32.48 38.50 32.19
N THR A 11 -31.81 39.16 31.27
CA THR A 11 -31.90 38.89 29.83
C THR A 11 -31.32 37.54 29.50
N LEU A 12 -32.14 36.62 28.99
CA LEU A 12 -31.71 35.35 28.42
C LEU A 12 -31.08 35.64 27.04
N ALA A 13 -29.75 35.55 26.96
CA ALA A 13 -29.04 35.46 25.70
C ALA A 13 -29.08 33.99 25.23
N ALA A 14 -29.86 33.73 24.18
CA ALA A 14 -29.83 32.44 23.50
C ALA A 14 -28.49 32.30 22.72
N GLY A 15 -27.54 31.60 23.32
CA GLY A 15 -26.32 31.17 22.65
C GLY A 15 -26.64 30.00 21.70
N ALA A 16 -26.68 30.28 20.41
CA ALA A 16 -26.70 29.23 19.40
C ALA A 16 -25.39 28.46 19.44
N LEU A 17 -25.44 27.25 19.99
CA LEU A 17 -24.31 26.28 19.94
C LEU A 17 -24.24 25.76 18.50
N ALA A 18 -23.38 26.35 17.68
CA ALA A 18 -23.03 25.78 16.39
C ALA A 18 -22.19 24.51 16.67
N LEU A 19 -22.82 23.32 16.55
CA LEU A 19 -22.09 22.07 16.40
C LEU A 19 -21.34 22.16 15.04
N SER A 20 -20.07 22.44 15.09
CA SER A 20 -19.17 22.17 13.99
C SER A 20 -19.06 20.64 13.85
N LEU A 21 -19.82 20.08 12.92
CA LEU A 21 -19.54 18.77 12.35
C LEU A 21 -18.12 18.85 11.77
N ALA A 22 -17.17 18.27 12.50
CA ALA A 22 -15.87 17.96 11.95
C ALA A 22 -16.11 16.97 10.82
N GLY A 23 -16.21 17.47 9.59
CA GLY A 23 -16.20 16.67 8.40
C GLY A 23 -14.91 15.84 8.43
N CYS A 24 -15.04 14.52 8.38
CA CYS A 24 -13.96 13.64 8.00
C CYS A 24 -13.48 14.12 6.64
N GLY A 25 -12.38 14.88 6.61
CA GLY A 25 -11.76 15.30 5.39
C GLY A 25 -11.35 14.04 4.63
N GLU A 26 -11.92 13.81 3.47
CA GLU A 26 -11.43 12.83 2.52
C GLU A 26 -9.94 13.10 2.33
N SER A 27 -9.12 12.11 2.74
CA SER A 27 -7.68 12.15 2.56
C SER A 27 -7.42 12.13 1.06
N VAL A 28 -7.05 13.28 0.50
CA VAL A 28 -6.63 13.36 -0.91
C VAL A 28 -5.37 12.53 -1.06
N GLU A 29 -5.50 11.37 -1.69
CA GLU A 29 -4.37 10.47 -1.92
C GLU A 29 -3.28 11.16 -2.78
N PRO A 30 -1.98 10.86 -2.56
CA PRO A 30 -0.86 11.50 -3.27
C PRO A 30 -0.94 11.43 -4.80
N ILE A 31 -1.66 10.46 -5.36
CA ILE A 31 -1.91 10.34 -6.80
C ILE A 31 -2.61 11.58 -7.36
N GLU A 32 -3.55 12.18 -6.64
CA GLU A 32 -4.18 13.44 -7.10
C GLU A 32 -3.19 14.60 -7.19
N ARG A 33 -2.15 14.61 -6.36
CA ARG A 33 -1.07 15.62 -6.44
C ARG A 33 -0.15 15.40 -7.63
N LEU A 34 0.12 14.13 -8.00
CA LEU A 34 0.95 13.80 -9.17
C LEU A 34 0.19 14.07 -10.49
N GLY A 35 -1.13 13.79 -10.55
CA GLY A 35 -1.96 13.99 -11.75
C GLY A 35 -2.19 15.45 -12.13
N ARG A 36 -2.23 16.40 -11.17
CA ARG A 36 -2.50 17.81 -11.46
C ARG A 36 -1.37 18.55 -12.20
N LYS A 37 -0.18 17.97 -12.32
CA LYS A 37 0.94 18.56 -13.05
C LYS A 37 1.00 18.17 -14.54
N ALA A 38 0.18 17.20 -14.99
CA ALA A 38 0.26 16.60 -16.33
C ALA A 38 -0.88 17.01 -17.30
N THR A 39 -1.83 17.84 -16.89
CA THR A 39 -2.96 18.22 -17.77
C THR A 39 -2.81 19.62 -18.33
N GLN A 40 -1.90 19.80 -19.27
CA GLN A 40 -1.92 20.90 -20.23
C GLN A 40 -1.37 20.46 -21.59
N ASP A 41 -2.07 19.52 -22.25
CA ASP A 41 -1.98 19.36 -23.70
C ASP A 41 -3.27 18.74 -24.25
N PRO A 42 -3.78 19.19 -25.42
CA PRO A 42 -5.04 18.75 -25.97
C PRO A 42 -4.97 17.37 -26.64
N PRO A 43 -6.10 16.65 -26.81
CA PRO A 43 -6.12 15.26 -27.22
C PRO A 43 -5.80 15.10 -28.71
N ALA A 44 -4.79 14.26 -29.01
CA ALA A 44 -4.52 13.78 -30.35
C ALA A 44 -5.46 12.57 -30.66
N THR A 45 -6.13 12.63 -31.79
CA THR A 45 -7.00 11.62 -32.39
C THR A 45 -6.23 10.32 -32.64
N ALA A 46 -6.71 9.22 -32.05
CA ALA A 46 -6.14 7.87 -32.26
C ALA A 46 -6.75 7.21 -33.50
N THR A 47 -5.90 6.84 -34.44
CA THR A 47 -6.19 5.93 -35.56
C THR A 47 -5.93 4.47 -35.09
N PRO A 48 -6.77 3.47 -35.45
CA PRO A 48 -6.54 2.10 -35.02
C PRO A 48 -5.42 1.45 -35.83
N SER A 49 -4.46 0.84 -35.13
CA SER A 49 -3.37 0.04 -35.71
C SER A 49 -3.62 -1.45 -35.56
N PRO A 50 -3.17 -2.29 -36.50
CA PRO A 50 -3.55 -3.70 -36.59
C PRO A 50 -2.84 -4.59 -35.58
N ALA A 51 -3.46 -5.73 -35.31
CA ALA A 51 -3.07 -6.77 -34.37
C ALA A 51 -1.62 -7.25 -34.56
N ALA A 52 -0.87 -7.31 -33.44
CA ALA A 52 0.45 -7.91 -33.37
C ALA A 52 0.39 -9.39 -32.98
N PRO A 53 1.34 -10.24 -33.40
CA PRO A 53 1.30 -11.68 -33.26
C PRO A 53 1.56 -12.14 -31.82
N SER A 54 0.93 -13.28 -31.48
CA SER A 54 1.03 -13.97 -30.19
C SER A 54 2.47 -14.38 -29.91
N ALA A 55 3.09 -13.78 -28.91
CA ALA A 55 4.33 -14.29 -28.34
C ALA A 55 3.99 -15.42 -27.37
N THR A 56 4.31 -16.65 -27.74
CA THR A 56 4.32 -17.84 -26.87
C THR A 56 5.49 -17.73 -25.89
N GLY A 57 5.26 -17.04 -24.77
CA GLY A 57 6.13 -17.08 -23.60
C GLY A 57 5.65 -18.18 -22.65
N SER A 58 6.35 -19.32 -22.66
CA SER A 58 6.16 -20.40 -21.69
C SER A 58 6.61 -19.95 -20.31
N GLY A 59 5.74 -19.27 -19.57
CA GLY A 59 5.90 -19.02 -18.15
C GLY A 59 5.40 -20.25 -17.39
N ALA A 60 6.28 -20.88 -16.60
CA ALA A 60 5.94 -22.02 -15.76
C ALA A 60 4.76 -21.69 -14.84
N ALA A 61 3.62 -22.35 -15.06
CA ALA A 61 2.45 -22.28 -14.21
C ALA A 61 2.75 -22.93 -12.86
N GLY A 62 3.01 -22.11 -11.85
CA GLY A 62 3.10 -22.57 -10.46
C GLY A 62 1.70 -22.87 -9.93
N GLY A 63 1.34 -24.14 -9.93
CA GLY A 63 0.11 -24.81 -9.54
C GLY A 63 -0.72 -24.24 -8.39
N ALA A 64 -1.65 -23.34 -8.72
CA ALA A 64 -2.98 -23.39 -8.14
C ALA A 64 -3.78 -24.38 -8.98
N SER A 65 -4.71 -25.16 -8.40
CA SER A 65 -5.58 -26.03 -9.19
C SER A 65 -6.17 -25.22 -10.31
N ASP A 66 -6.20 -25.75 -11.56
CA ASP A 66 -6.63 -25.04 -12.78
C ASP A 66 -8.06 -24.46 -12.72
N GLU A 67 -8.76 -24.62 -11.60
CA GLU A 67 -10.12 -24.17 -11.35
C GLU A 67 -10.25 -23.10 -10.24
N ALA A 68 -9.23 -22.90 -9.40
CA ALA A 68 -9.34 -21.99 -8.24
C ALA A 68 -9.70 -20.55 -8.68
N TYR A 69 -9.17 -20.10 -9.80
CA TYR A 69 -9.44 -18.75 -10.30
C TYR A 69 -10.92 -18.51 -10.64
N LYS A 70 -11.64 -19.54 -11.13
CA LYS A 70 -13.08 -19.43 -11.47
C LYS A 70 -13.93 -19.18 -10.23
N LYS A 71 -13.61 -19.83 -9.10
CA LYS A 71 -14.27 -19.62 -7.82
C LYS A 71 -14.25 -18.15 -7.40
N TRP A 72 -13.19 -17.43 -7.76
CA TRP A 72 -12.98 -16.04 -7.42
C TRP A 72 -13.37 -15.06 -8.53
N GLY A 73 -14.15 -15.52 -9.53
CA GLY A 73 -14.69 -14.68 -10.60
C GLY A 73 -13.67 -14.22 -11.65
N LEU A 74 -12.55 -14.91 -11.77
CA LEU A 74 -11.55 -14.63 -12.80
C LEU A 74 -11.82 -15.47 -14.05
N THR A 75 -11.44 -14.94 -15.22
CA THR A 75 -11.63 -15.61 -16.52
C THR A 75 -10.45 -16.49 -16.93
N ALA A 76 -9.30 -16.31 -16.28
CA ALA A 76 -8.06 -17.06 -16.52
C ALA A 76 -7.26 -17.19 -15.22
N PRO A 77 -6.33 -18.16 -15.12
CA PRO A 77 -5.39 -18.23 -14.01
C PRO A 77 -4.57 -16.94 -13.85
N VAL A 78 -4.26 -16.57 -12.60
CA VAL A 78 -3.35 -15.45 -12.31
C VAL A 78 -1.94 -15.84 -12.77
N ARG A 79 -1.31 -14.96 -13.54
CA ARG A 79 0.08 -15.15 -13.98
C ARG A 79 1.04 -14.55 -12.99
N TYR A 80 2.09 -15.30 -12.63
CA TYR A 80 3.13 -14.85 -11.72
C TYR A 80 4.45 -14.68 -12.46
N ALA A 81 5.15 -13.61 -12.12
CA ALA A 81 6.51 -13.39 -12.60
C ALA A 81 7.47 -14.36 -11.93
N PRO A 82 8.42 -14.95 -12.66
CA PRO A 82 9.51 -15.70 -12.06
C PRO A 82 10.38 -14.77 -11.20
N LYS A 83 11.05 -15.36 -10.21
CA LYS A 83 12.05 -14.59 -9.44
C LYS A 83 13.15 -14.13 -10.39
N PRO A 84 13.48 -12.82 -10.43
CA PRO A 84 14.51 -12.32 -11.32
C PRO A 84 15.88 -12.89 -10.94
N ALA A 85 16.70 -13.23 -11.95
CA ALA A 85 18.06 -13.71 -11.75
C ALA A 85 18.95 -12.67 -11.03
N GLN A 86 18.68 -11.39 -11.29
CA GLN A 86 19.37 -10.28 -10.64
C GLN A 86 18.33 -9.24 -10.19
N LYS A 87 18.51 -8.70 -9.00
CA LYS A 87 17.65 -7.61 -8.53
C LYS A 87 17.92 -6.35 -9.35
N PRO A 88 16.86 -5.61 -9.75
CA PRO A 88 17.03 -4.35 -10.47
C PRO A 88 17.79 -3.33 -9.60
N ALA A 89 18.56 -2.46 -10.26
CA ALA A 89 19.20 -1.35 -9.60
C ALA A 89 18.16 -0.31 -9.19
N LEU A 90 18.08 -0.01 -7.91
CA LEU A 90 17.20 1.05 -7.40
C LEU A 90 17.89 2.42 -7.44
N PRO A 91 17.12 3.52 -7.32
CA PRO A 91 17.67 4.85 -7.16
C PRO A 91 18.71 4.90 -6.03
N LYS A 92 19.78 5.65 -6.23
CA LYS A 92 20.74 5.91 -5.16
C LYS A 92 20.11 6.90 -4.17
N ALA A 93 20.35 6.65 -2.88
CA ALA A 93 19.99 7.59 -1.83
C ALA A 93 21.19 8.49 -1.45
N ASP A 94 20.91 9.65 -0.88
CA ASP A 94 21.91 10.46 -0.20
C ASP A 94 22.49 9.72 1.01
N PRO A 95 23.72 10.06 1.43
CA PRO A 95 24.31 9.48 2.63
C PRO A 95 23.39 9.61 3.87
N GLY A 96 23.20 8.51 4.60
CA GLY A 96 22.36 8.45 5.79
C GLY A 96 20.85 8.42 5.55
N LYS A 97 20.40 8.41 4.29
CA LYS A 97 18.98 8.29 3.91
C LYS A 97 18.72 6.98 3.18
N VAL A 98 17.46 6.57 3.12
CA VAL A 98 17.02 5.43 2.29
C VAL A 98 16.48 5.91 0.94
N PRO A 99 16.58 5.09 -0.12
CA PRO A 99 15.98 5.42 -1.42
C PRO A 99 14.46 5.39 -1.35
N VAL A 100 13.84 6.16 -2.25
CA VAL A 100 12.38 6.14 -2.47
C VAL A 100 12.09 5.44 -3.79
N VAL A 101 11.16 4.49 -3.75
CA VAL A 101 10.77 3.65 -4.88
C VAL A 101 9.26 3.74 -5.08
N ASP A 102 8.82 4.21 -6.23
CA ASP A 102 7.41 4.28 -6.62
C ASP A 102 7.06 3.37 -7.80
N ARG A 103 8.10 2.86 -8.49
CA ARG A 103 8.03 1.88 -9.58
C ARG A 103 9.31 1.05 -9.58
N ILE A 104 9.20 -0.25 -9.81
CA ILE A 104 10.36 -1.13 -9.94
C ILE A 104 10.87 -1.08 -11.40
N PRO A 105 12.14 -0.80 -11.64
CA PRO A 105 12.71 -0.88 -12.98
C PRO A 105 12.56 -2.30 -13.55
N MET A 106 11.94 -2.44 -14.72
CA MET A 106 11.73 -3.71 -15.40
C MET A 106 12.56 -3.81 -16.68
N PRO A 107 13.05 -5.01 -17.01
CA PRO A 107 13.65 -5.25 -18.33
C PRO A 107 12.66 -4.95 -19.46
N ALA A 108 13.16 -4.60 -20.63
CA ALA A 108 12.34 -4.32 -21.79
C ALA A 108 11.45 -5.55 -22.15
N GLY A 109 10.15 -5.30 -22.37
CA GLY A 109 9.19 -6.33 -22.73
C GLY A 109 8.55 -7.07 -21.56
N GLU A 110 9.06 -6.97 -20.34
CA GLU A 110 8.44 -7.60 -19.17
C GLU A 110 7.27 -6.77 -18.64
N LYS A 111 6.09 -7.39 -18.59
CA LYS A 111 4.87 -6.80 -18.05
C LYS A 111 4.60 -7.36 -16.65
N ILE A 112 5.22 -6.75 -15.63
CA ILE A 112 5.09 -7.17 -14.23
C ILE A 112 4.60 -5.99 -13.40
N VAL A 113 3.67 -6.26 -12.47
CA VAL A 113 3.17 -5.33 -11.45
C VAL A 113 3.26 -5.96 -10.05
N PHE A 114 3.16 -5.15 -9.01
CA PHE A 114 3.32 -5.57 -7.61
C PHE A 114 2.10 -5.17 -6.80
N LEU A 115 1.53 -6.13 -6.03
CA LEU A 115 0.36 -5.89 -5.19
C LEU A 115 0.79 -5.47 -3.79
N THR A 116 0.25 -4.36 -3.33
CA THR A 116 0.49 -3.86 -1.97
C THR A 116 -0.81 -3.44 -1.32
N PHE A 117 -0.96 -3.77 -0.03
CA PHE A 117 -2.14 -3.46 0.77
C PHE A 117 -1.72 -2.74 2.05
N ASP A 118 -2.36 -1.61 2.35
CA ASP A 118 -2.04 -0.74 3.47
C ASP A 118 -3.02 -0.87 4.65
N ASP A 119 -2.63 -0.31 5.79
CA ASP A 119 -3.34 -0.15 7.04
C ASP A 119 -3.50 -1.45 7.85
N GLY A 120 -4.22 -2.41 7.35
CA GLY A 120 -4.61 -3.60 8.09
C GLY A 120 -5.87 -3.37 8.93
N ALA A 121 -6.83 -2.55 8.46
CA ALA A 121 -8.06 -2.27 9.18
C ALA A 121 -9.07 -3.42 9.07
N GLU A 122 -9.29 -3.97 7.87
CA GLU A 122 -10.18 -5.11 7.64
C GLU A 122 -9.44 -6.45 7.85
N LYS A 123 -10.16 -7.46 8.34
CA LYS A 123 -9.70 -8.84 8.56
C LYS A 123 -10.69 -9.83 7.98
N ASP A 124 -10.98 -9.72 6.69
CA ASP A 124 -11.93 -10.57 5.98
C ASP A 124 -11.41 -12.03 5.89
N PRO A 125 -12.06 -13.03 6.50
CA PRO A 125 -11.65 -14.42 6.42
C PRO A 125 -11.78 -15.01 5.01
N GLU A 126 -12.67 -14.48 4.17
CA GLU A 126 -12.78 -14.92 2.78
C GLU A 126 -11.59 -14.41 1.95
N PHE A 127 -11.03 -13.25 2.28
CA PHE A 127 -9.81 -12.77 1.65
C PHE A 127 -8.60 -13.67 1.96
N LEU A 128 -8.49 -14.23 3.16
CA LEU A 128 -7.47 -15.24 3.47
C LEU A 128 -7.57 -16.45 2.54
N LYS A 129 -8.79 -16.94 2.30
CA LYS A 129 -9.03 -18.08 1.38
C LYS A 129 -8.69 -17.71 -0.05
N MET A 130 -9.10 -16.54 -0.52
CA MET A 130 -8.76 -16.03 -1.85
C MET A 130 -7.25 -15.94 -2.07
N ALA A 131 -6.54 -15.34 -1.13
CA ALA A 131 -5.10 -15.19 -1.21
C ALA A 131 -4.36 -16.54 -1.23
N ALA A 132 -4.84 -17.51 -0.45
CA ALA A 132 -4.30 -18.86 -0.41
C ALA A 132 -4.61 -19.64 -1.70
N ASP A 133 -5.87 -19.67 -2.15
CA ASP A 133 -6.32 -20.39 -3.34
C ASP A 133 -5.60 -19.88 -4.60
N LEU A 134 -5.47 -18.56 -4.73
CA LEU A 134 -4.79 -17.91 -5.84
C LEU A 134 -3.28 -17.73 -5.63
N LYS A 135 -2.73 -18.02 -4.45
CA LYS A 135 -1.31 -17.80 -4.07
C LYS A 135 -0.84 -16.36 -4.32
N LEU A 136 -1.66 -15.37 -3.96
CA LEU A 136 -1.37 -13.96 -4.22
C LEU A 136 -0.18 -13.46 -3.39
N PRO A 137 0.92 -12.99 -4.00
CA PRO A 137 2.07 -12.45 -3.29
C PRO A 137 1.80 -10.99 -2.91
N ILE A 138 1.22 -10.78 -1.74
CA ILE A 138 0.81 -9.46 -1.25
C ILE A 138 1.89 -8.89 -0.32
N SER A 139 2.33 -7.65 -0.56
CA SER A 139 3.16 -6.91 0.37
C SER A 139 2.27 -6.04 1.26
N MET A 140 2.15 -6.40 2.53
CA MET A 140 1.26 -5.79 3.51
C MET A 140 1.99 -4.70 4.30
N PHE A 141 1.58 -3.45 4.17
CA PHE A 141 2.11 -2.33 4.95
C PHE A 141 1.17 -2.06 6.14
N LEU A 142 1.53 -2.57 7.32
CA LEU A 142 0.65 -2.58 8.48
C LEU A 142 0.92 -1.42 9.44
N THR A 143 -0.17 -0.76 9.86
CA THR A 143 -0.19 0.25 10.92
C THR A 143 -0.64 -0.41 12.24
N ASP A 144 0.16 -0.26 13.32
CA ASP A 144 -0.14 -0.90 14.60
C ASP A 144 -1.52 -0.54 15.17
N SER A 145 -1.89 0.74 15.14
CA SER A 145 -3.14 1.22 15.74
C SER A 145 -4.42 0.53 15.23
N VAL A 146 -4.38 -0.08 14.05
CA VAL A 146 -5.52 -0.82 13.49
C VAL A 146 -5.23 -2.30 13.29
N ALA A 147 -4.01 -2.67 12.85
CA ALA A 147 -3.65 -4.07 12.63
C ALA A 147 -3.52 -4.89 13.92
N ALA A 148 -3.13 -4.24 15.04
CA ALA A 148 -2.91 -4.92 16.32
C ALA A 148 -4.18 -5.54 16.93
N SER A 149 -5.37 -5.15 16.47
CA SER A 149 -6.62 -5.77 16.91
C SER A 149 -6.69 -7.26 16.56
N ASP A 150 -6.05 -7.69 15.46
CA ASP A 150 -5.85 -9.10 15.11
C ASP A 150 -4.64 -9.27 14.18
N TYR A 151 -3.44 -9.24 14.72
CA TYR A 151 -2.24 -9.61 13.96
C TYR A 151 -2.25 -11.07 13.49
N GLY A 152 -3.02 -11.96 14.15
CA GLY A 152 -3.16 -13.36 13.77
C GLY A 152 -3.75 -13.54 12.37
N HIS A 153 -4.59 -12.61 11.91
CA HIS A 153 -5.08 -12.59 10.53
C HIS A 153 -3.93 -12.41 9.54
N PHE A 154 -3.04 -11.45 9.77
CA PHE A 154 -1.90 -11.16 8.88
C PHE A 154 -0.80 -12.23 8.95
N GLU A 155 -0.65 -12.93 10.09
CA GLU A 155 0.18 -14.13 10.18
C GLU A 155 -0.36 -15.24 9.28
N LYS A 156 -1.65 -15.52 9.32
CA LYS A 156 -2.30 -16.50 8.44
C LYS A 156 -2.13 -16.10 6.97
N LEU A 157 -2.26 -14.80 6.63
CA LEU A 157 -2.08 -14.32 5.27
C LEU A 157 -0.63 -14.47 4.79
N ARG A 158 0.36 -14.25 5.66
CA ARG A 158 1.78 -14.48 5.36
C ARG A 158 2.10 -15.97 5.18
N ASP A 159 1.52 -16.82 6.02
CA ASP A 159 1.92 -18.22 6.16
C ASP A 159 1.06 -19.20 5.32
N ASN A 160 0.09 -18.69 4.56
CA ASN A 160 -0.81 -19.49 3.72
C ASN A 160 -0.21 -20.03 2.41
N GLY A 161 1.11 -19.88 2.21
CA GLY A 161 1.82 -20.31 1.01
C GLY A 161 1.72 -19.35 -0.18
N SER A 162 1.12 -18.17 -0.01
CA SER A 162 1.02 -17.13 -1.05
C SER A 162 2.31 -16.34 -1.26
N ALA A 163 3.33 -16.51 -0.40
CA ALA A 163 4.54 -15.72 -0.36
C ALA A 163 4.30 -14.22 -0.04
N SER A 164 3.22 -13.92 0.68
CA SER A 164 2.93 -12.58 1.20
C SER A 164 3.93 -12.15 2.28
N THR A 165 4.14 -10.85 2.44
CA THR A 165 5.16 -10.27 3.34
C THR A 165 4.59 -9.10 4.13
N VAL A 166 5.23 -8.78 5.26
CA VAL A 166 4.80 -7.70 6.15
C VAL A 166 5.84 -6.58 6.14
N HIS A 167 5.34 -5.34 6.06
CA HIS A 167 6.12 -4.11 6.00
C HIS A 167 5.54 -3.05 6.93
N ASN A 168 6.31 -1.98 7.13
CA ASN A 168 6.02 -0.92 8.08
C ASN A 168 5.13 0.18 7.46
N HIS A 169 4.02 0.51 8.15
CA HIS A 169 3.18 1.67 7.84
C HIS A 169 2.98 2.59 9.06
N THR A 170 3.98 2.65 9.95
CA THR A 170 4.02 3.41 11.20
C THR A 170 3.14 2.87 12.34
N LEU A 171 3.32 3.41 13.55
CA LEU A 171 2.53 3.02 14.71
C LEU A 171 1.08 3.50 14.63
N THR A 172 0.86 4.77 14.29
CA THR A 172 -0.44 5.44 14.49
C THR A 172 -0.97 6.14 13.24
N HIS A 173 -0.39 5.86 12.06
CA HIS A 173 -0.81 6.42 10.76
C HIS A 173 -0.80 7.97 10.71
N LYS A 174 0.13 8.61 11.42
CA LYS A 174 0.27 10.07 11.37
C LYS A 174 0.99 10.53 10.10
N ASN A 175 0.64 11.71 9.61
CA ASN A 175 1.39 12.35 8.53
C ASN A 175 2.80 12.72 9.03
N LEU A 176 3.81 11.93 8.63
CA LEU A 176 5.18 12.08 9.10
C LEU A 176 5.76 13.47 8.82
N ARG A 177 5.44 14.09 7.68
CA ARG A 177 5.95 15.43 7.34
C ARG A 177 5.56 16.53 8.32
N THR A 178 4.50 16.33 9.11
CA THR A 178 4.04 17.29 10.10
C THR A 178 4.67 17.10 11.48
N LEU A 179 5.47 16.04 11.63
CA LEU A 179 6.10 15.68 12.90
C LEU A 179 7.56 16.10 12.94
N PRO A 180 8.10 16.47 14.13
CA PRO A 180 9.54 16.62 14.31
C PRO A 180 10.26 15.28 14.17
N PHE A 181 11.56 15.31 13.84
CA PHE A 181 12.38 14.12 13.59
C PHE A 181 12.24 13.02 14.66
N ALA A 182 12.32 13.37 15.93
CA ALA A 182 12.21 12.40 17.03
C ALA A 182 10.85 11.66 17.03
N ALA A 183 9.76 12.36 16.71
CA ALA A 183 8.45 11.76 16.62
C ALA A 183 8.30 10.90 15.36
N GLN A 184 8.85 11.30 14.20
CA GLN A 184 8.91 10.46 13.02
C GLN A 184 9.69 9.17 13.30
N LYS A 185 10.87 9.28 13.94
CA LYS A 185 11.68 8.12 14.31
C LYS A 185 10.93 7.19 15.27
N HIS A 186 10.21 7.72 16.26
CA HIS A 186 9.38 6.93 17.17
C HIS A 186 8.29 6.15 16.42
N GLU A 187 7.57 6.79 15.50
CA GLU A 187 6.52 6.15 14.67
C GLU A 187 7.09 5.02 13.81
N ILE A 188 8.27 5.20 13.24
CA ILE A 188 8.91 4.23 12.36
C ILE A 188 9.59 3.10 13.14
N CYS A 189 10.51 3.44 14.08
CA CYS A 189 11.26 2.44 14.84
C CYS A 189 10.35 1.61 15.73
N GLY A 190 9.37 2.24 16.39
CA GLY A 190 8.42 1.52 17.24
C GLY A 190 7.61 0.49 16.47
N GLN A 191 7.17 0.80 15.24
CA GLN A 191 6.49 -0.16 14.40
C GLN A 191 7.45 -1.27 13.90
N GLN A 192 8.70 -0.94 13.55
CA GLN A 192 9.71 -1.94 13.20
C GLN A 192 9.88 -3.00 14.30
N GLU A 193 10.02 -2.55 15.55
CA GLU A 193 10.19 -3.42 16.72
C GLU A 193 8.97 -4.31 16.97
N ARG A 194 7.76 -3.75 16.84
CA ARG A 194 6.51 -4.51 17.01
C ARG A 194 6.36 -5.59 15.93
N LEU A 195 6.58 -5.23 14.66
CA LEU A 195 6.49 -6.18 13.56
C LEU A 195 7.58 -7.25 13.63
N GLU A 196 8.82 -6.89 13.97
CA GLU A 196 9.91 -7.85 14.18
C GLU A 196 9.57 -8.83 15.31
N LYS A 197 9.10 -8.33 16.46
CA LYS A 197 8.68 -9.18 17.58
C LYS A 197 7.54 -10.12 17.20
N ARG A 198 6.58 -9.63 16.42
CA ARG A 198 5.37 -10.37 16.05
C ARG A 198 5.61 -11.38 14.93
N PHE A 199 6.32 -10.97 13.88
CA PHE A 199 6.50 -11.75 12.66
C PHE A 199 7.88 -12.42 12.53
N GLY A 200 8.77 -12.20 13.50
CA GLY A 200 10.11 -12.83 13.53
C GLY A 200 11.11 -12.26 12.52
N GLN A 201 10.73 -11.24 11.78
CA GLN A 201 11.61 -10.60 10.78
C GLN A 201 11.40 -9.09 10.81
N ARG A 202 12.50 -8.34 10.75
CA ARG A 202 12.46 -6.89 10.63
C ARG A 202 12.03 -6.50 9.23
N PRO A 203 10.94 -5.70 9.06
CA PRO A 203 10.45 -5.31 7.74
C PRO A 203 11.49 -4.49 6.96
N PRO A 204 11.79 -4.84 5.69
CA PRO A 204 12.76 -4.09 4.90
C PRO A 204 12.19 -2.78 4.34
N PHE A 205 10.87 -2.61 4.26
CA PHE A 205 10.25 -1.47 3.62
C PHE A 205 9.37 -0.68 4.57
N LEU A 206 9.34 0.64 4.33
CA LEU A 206 8.41 1.60 4.94
C LEU A 206 7.54 2.20 3.84
N ARG A 207 6.24 2.27 4.05
CA ARG A 207 5.39 3.20 3.33
C ARG A 207 4.95 4.29 4.31
N PRO A 208 5.30 5.56 4.08
CA PRO A 208 4.81 6.64 4.93
C PRO A 208 3.32 6.86 4.70
N PRO A 209 2.51 7.09 5.75
CA PRO A 209 1.11 7.44 5.63
C PRO A 209 0.86 8.56 4.63
N PHE A 210 -0.19 8.40 3.79
CA PHE A 210 -0.53 9.35 2.71
C PHE A 210 0.56 9.52 1.64
N GLY A 211 1.59 8.68 1.61
CA GLY A 211 2.80 8.87 0.80
C GLY A 211 3.59 10.14 1.16
N ASN A 212 3.34 10.74 2.32
CA ASN A 212 3.96 11.99 2.76
C ASN A 212 5.25 11.72 3.53
N TYR A 213 6.37 12.20 3.00
CA TYR A 213 7.69 12.09 3.61
C TYR A 213 8.50 13.36 3.38
N ASN A 214 9.59 13.50 4.11
CA ASN A 214 10.63 14.51 3.95
C ASN A 214 12.01 13.91 4.27
N ASP A 215 13.06 14.71 4.26
CA ASP A 215 14.43 14.27 4.56
C ASP A 215 14.57 13.62 5.93
N ASP A 216 13.86 14.15 6.92
CA ASP A 216 13.81 13.58 8.27
C ASP A 216 13.19 12.19 8.28
N THR A 217 12.16 11.96 7.46
CA THR A 217 11.55 10.63 7.29
C THR A 217 12.56 9.63 6.71
N LEU A 218 13.30 10.01 5.67
CA LEU A 218 14.28 9.13 5.02
C LEU A 218 15.45 8.79 5.94
N ARG A 219 15.90 9.77 6.74
CA ARG A 219 16.94 9.59 7.76
C ARG A 219 16.44 8.69 8.89
N ALA A 220 15.26 8.96 9.44
CA ALA A 220 14.65 8.13 10.48
C ALA A 220 14.44 6.68 10.01
N ALA A 221 13.98 6.47 8.79
CA ALA A 221 13.84 5.15 8.19
C ALA A 221 15.17 4.40 8.13
N SER A 222 16.26 5.09 7.70
CA SER A 222 17.62 4.54 7.69
C SER A 222 18.07 4.13 9.09
N GLU A 223 17.90 4.99 10.09
CA GLU A 223 18.27 4.72 11.48
C GLU A 223 17.42 3.60 12.12
N CYS A 224 16.20 3.36 11.63
CA CYS A 224 15.34 2.25 12.05
C CYS A 224 15.59 0.94 11.29
N GLY A 225 16.59 0.87 10.40
CA GLY A 225 16.94 -0.33 9.65
C GLY A 225 16.01 -0.64 8.47
N VAL A 226 15.26 0.34 7.99
CA VAL A 226 14.50 0.27 6.74
C VAL A 226 15.47 0.35 5.56
N SER A 227 15.21 -0.41 4.49
CA SER A 227 16.03 -0.43 3.28
C SER A 227 15.55 0.54 2.22
N SER A 228 14.23 0.76 2.14
CA SER A 228 13.62 1.66 1.15
C SER A 228 12.27 2.19 1.65
N VAL A 229 11.95 3.41 1.26
CA VAL A 229 10.59 3.95 1.27
C VAL A 229 9.90 3.51 -0.02
N VAL A 230 8.72 2.91 0.09
CA VAL A 230 7.95 2.40 -1.06
C VAL A 230 6.67 3.20 -1.21
N LEU A 231 6.51 3.84 -2.37
CA LEU A 231 5.28 4.51 -2.79
C LEU A 231 4.55 3.66 -3.84
N TRP A 232 3.75 4.30 -4.69
CA TRP A 232 2.96 3.65 -5.74
C TRP A 232 2.74 4.57 -6.94
N ARG A 233 2.37 3.99 -8.08
CA ARG A 233 1.96 4.70 -9.30
C ARG A 233 0.54 4.42 -9.72
N VAL A 234 -0.10 3.42 -9.09
CA VAL A 234 -1.48 3.04 -9.33
C VAL A 234 -2.15 2.81 -7.98
N SER A 235 -3.35 3.30 -7.80
CA SER A 235 -4.19 3.04 -6.62
C SER A 235 -5.46 2.31 -7.05
N MET A 236 -5.75 1.18 -6.39
CA MET A 236 -7.03 0.51 -6.52
C MET A 236 -8.06 1.23 -5.66
N GLN A 237 -9.06 1.79 -6.31
CA GLN A 237 -10.25 2.29 -5.66
C GLN A 237 -11.27 1.15 -5.48
N ILE A 238 -12.52 1.42 -5.32
CA ILE A 238 -13.52 0.35 -5.13
C ILE A 238 -13.69 -0.50 -6.38
N ASN A 239 -13.71 0.13 -7.57
CA ASN A 239 -14.04 -0.53 -8.83
C ASN A 239 -12.98 -0.36 -9.93
N ASN A 240 -12.14 0.65 -9.83
CA ASN A 240 -11.23 1.06 -10.89
C ASN A 240 -9.86 1.41 -10.35
N PHE A 241 -8.86 1.34 -11.24
CA PHE A 241 -7.56 1.95 -10.99
C PHE A 241 -7.62 3.46 -11.17
N GLN A 242 -6.89 4.15 -10.30
CA GLN A 242 -6.47 5.52 -10.47
C GLN A 242 -4.96 5.50 -10.76
N TYR A 243 -4.58 6.07 -11.89
CA TYR A 243 -3.20 6.09 -12.35
C TYR A 243 -2.54 7.43 -12.04
N ALA A 244 -1.28 7.43 -11.63
CA ALA A 244 -0.48 8.64 -11.48
C ALA A 244 -0.18 9.29 -12.85
N GLU A 245 -0.13 8.48 -13.90
CA GLU A 245 0.18 8.89 -15.26
C GLU A 245 -0.59 8.04 -16.27
N GLY A 246 -1.22 8.71 -17.26
CA GLY A 246 -1.94 8.02 -18.33
C GLY A 246 -3.19 7.30 -17.84
N SER A 247 -3.56 6.21 -18.54
CA SER A 247 -4.80 5.46 -18.28
C SER A 247 -4.61 3.93 -18.28
N ALA A 248 -3.36 3.47 -18.23
CA ALA A 248 -3.01 2.05 -18.26
C ALA A 248 -1.83 1.74 -17.33
N LEU A 249 -1.72 0.47 -16.92
CA LEU A 249 -0.58 -0.05 -16.18
C LEU A 249 0.71 0.09 -17.00
N LYS A 250 1.80 0.34 -16.30
CA LYS A 250 3.15 0.33 -16.86
C LYS A 250 4.01 -0.73 -16.18
N PRO A 251 5.02 -1.31 -16.87
CA PRO A 251 5.93 -2.27 -16.26
C PRO A 251 6.56 -1.72 -14.98
N GLY A 252 6.52 -2.54 -13.93
CA GLY A 252 7.05 -2.19 -12.62
C GLY A 252 6.12 -1.41 -11.72
N ASP A 253 4.90 -1.11 -12.13
CA ASP A 253 3.95 -0.38 -11.29
C ASP A 253 3.70 -1.10 -9.97
N ILE A 254 3.82 -0.35 -8.89
CA ILE A 254 3.40 -0.74 -7.55
C ILE A 254 1.96 -0.28 -7.40
N ILE A 255 1.05 -1.25 -7.16
CA ILE A 255 -0.39 -1.02 -7.02
C ILE A 255 -0.71 -0.93 -5.53
N LEU A 256 -1.23 0.21 -5.10
CA LEU A 256 -1.78 0.41 -3.77
C LEU A 256 -3.22 -0.07 -3.71
N ALA A 257 -3.53 -0.92 -2.75
CA ALA A 257 -4.86 -1.20 -2.22
C ALA A 257 -4.84 -1.04 -0.70
N HIS A 258 -5.99 -1.21 -0.05
CA HIS A 258 -6.09 -1.14 1.40
C HIS A 258 -6.93 -2.31 1.91
N PHE A 259 -6.63 -2.77 3.12
CA PHE A 259 -7.49 -3.69 3.87
C PHE A 259 -8.72 -2.94 4.37
N ARG A 260 -9.78 -2.92 3.57
CA ARG A 260 -11.02 -2.17 3.83
C ARG A 260 -12.24 -3.07 3.72
N GLY A 261 -13.19 -2.87 4.63
CA GLY A 261 -14.46 -3.58 4.65
C GLY A 261 -15.60 -2.86 3.90
N PRO A 262 -16.81 -3.46 3.91
CA PRO A 262 -17.96 -2.92 3.17
C PRO A 262 -18.37 -1.49 3.53
N SER A 263 -18.11 -1.03 4.76
CA SER A 263 -18.37 0.34 5.19
C SER A 263 -17.57 1.38 4.39
N GLU A 264 -16.32 1.07 4.08
CA GLU A 264 -15.42 1.96 3.34
C GLU A 264 -15.49 1.70 1.82
N LEU A 265 -15.84 0.47 1.42
CA LEU A 265 -15.95 0.05 0.02
C LEU A 265 -17.38 0.21 -0.55
N LYS A 266 -18.22 1.06 0.06
CA LYS A 266 -19.60 1.33 -0.38
C LYS A 266 -20.42 0.05 -0.60
N GLY A 267 -20.33 -0.90 0.33
CA GLY A 267 -21.01 -2.18 0.30
C GLY A 267 -20.28 -3.30 -0.45
N SER A 268 -19.16 -3.02 -1.14
CA SER A 268 -18.30 -4.06 -1.72
C SER A 268 -17.44 -4.71 -0.63
N THR A 269 -17.11 -6.00 -0.80
CA THR A 269 -16.13 -6.66 0.07
C THR A 269 -14.70 -6.49 -0.44
N GLU A 270 -13.73 -6.75 0.43
CA GLU A 270 -12.31 -6.78 0.05
C GLU A 270 -12.04 -7.80 -1.07
N VAL A 271 -12.69 -8.96 -1.01
CA VAL A 271 -12.63 -9.98 -2.07
C VAL A 271 -13.14 -9.43 -3.41
N GLN A 272 -14.29 -8.74 -3.43
CA GLN A 272 -14.84 -8.17 -4.65
C GLN A 272 -13.94 -7.08 -5.24
N MET A 273 -13.39 -6.20 -4.40
CA MET A 273 -12.42 -5.20 -4.83
C MET A 273 -11.18 -5.86 -5.45
N THR A 274 -10.63 -6.86 -4.77
CA THR A 274 -9.44 -7.59 -5.24
C THR A 274 -9.71 -8.36 -6.53
N THR A 275 -10.88 -9.00 -6.67
CA THR A 275 -11.29 -9.64 -7.93
C THR A 275 -11.24 -8.65 -9.11
N ARG A 276 -11.82 -7.45 -8.93
CA ARG A 276 -11.79 -6.40 -9.97
C ARG A 276 -10.37 -5.94 -10.29
N MET A 277 -9.54 -5.81 -9.26
CA MET A 277 -8.12 -5.48 -9.43
C MET A 277 -7.39 -6.52 -10.28
N LEU A 278 -7.57 -7.80 -9.97
CA LEU A 278 -6.96 -8.91 -10.71
C LEU A 278 -7.47 -8.99 -12.16
N GLN A 279 -8.77 -8.80 -12.39
CA GLN A 279 -9.35 -8.72 -13.74
C GLN A 279 -8.69 -7.61 -14.56
N ARG A 280 -8.53 -6.41 -14.00
CA ARG A 280 -7.85 -5.29 -14.67
C ARG A 280 -6.38 -5.56 -14.99
N ILE A 281 -5.69 -6.30 -14.14
CA ILE A 281 -4.31 -6.73 -14.38
C ILE A 281 -4.26 -7.72 -15.54
N GLN A 282 -5.19 -8.70 -15.57
CA GLN A 282 -5.30 -9.70 -16.63
C GLN A 282 -5.67 -9.08 -17.98
N GLU A 283 -6.66 -8.18 -18.03
CA GLU A 283 -7.09 -7.45 -19.22
C GLU A 283 -5.93 -6.72 -19.90
N GLN A 284 -5.01 -6.15 -19.11
CA GLN A 284 -3.86 -5.42 -19.63
C GLN A 284 -2.63 -6.30 -19.88
N GLY A 285 -2.76 -7.60 -19.61
CA GLY A 285 -1.75 -8.62 -19.95
C GLY A 285 -0.54 -8.64 -19.00
N TYR A 286 -0.71 -8.22 -17.74
CA TYR A 286 0.37 -8.21 -16.74
C TYR A 286 0.43 -9.50 -15.93
N SER A 287 1.63 -9.80 -15.45
CA SER A 287 1.92 -10.79 -14.40
C SER A 287 2.16 -10.10 -13.07
N ILE A 288 1.94 -10.83 -11.98
CA ILE A 288 2.17 -10.31 -10.62
C ILE A 288 3.53 -10.80 -10.13
N GLY A 289 4.38 -9.86 -9.68
CA GLY A 289 5.66 -10.14 -9.08
C GLY A 289 5.63 -9.95 -7.56
N ARG A 290 6.65 -10.47 -6.88
CA ARG A 290 6.91 -10.18 -5.46
C ARG A 290 7.73 -8.89 -5.35
N LEU A 291 7.26 -7.95 -4.56
CA LEU A 291 7.93 -6.66 -4.35
C LEU A 291 9.37 -6.85 -3.83
N GLU A 292 9.59 -7.80 -2.94
CA GLU A 292 10.88 -8.10 -2.32
C GLU A 292 11.91 -8.66 -3.32
N ASP A 293 11.45 -9.22 -4.42
CA ASP A 293 12.31 -9.68 -5.50
C ASP A 293 12.73 -8.52 -6.41
N GLY A 294 11.89 -7.48 -6.53
CA GLY A 294 12.16 -6.25 -7.28
C GLY A 294 12.92 -5.18 -6.48
N ALA A 295 12.82 -5.18 -5.15
CA ALA A 295 13.45 -4.18 -4.31
C ALA A 295 14.58 -4.80 -3.46
N PRO A 296 15.76 -4.14 -3.26
CA PRO A 296 16.81 -4.69 -2.42
C PRO A 296 16.38 -4.69 -0.95
N SER A 297 16.49 -5.85 -0.32
CA SER A 297 16.54 -5.95 1.13
C SER A 297 18.01 -5.92 1.56
N SER A 298 18.40 -4.99 2.40
CA SER A 298 19.75 -4.94 2.94
C SER A 298 19.95 -6.07 3.96
N ARG A 299 20.44 -7.23 3.52
CA ARG A 299 20.96 -8.27 4.45
C ARG A 299 22.34 -7.91 5.03
N ARG A 300 22.84 -6.66 4.88
CA ARG A 300 24.21 -6.29 5.27
C ARG A 300 24.37 -5.74 6.68
N PHE A 301 23.32 -5.63 7.50
CA PHE A 301 23.45 -5.09 8.87
C PHE A 301 23.57 -6.15 9.98
N ALA A 302 23.61 -7.45 9.68
CA ALA A 302 23.68 -8.50 10.71
C ALA A 302 25.12 -8.83 11.22
N MET A 303 26.15 -8.09 10.81
CA MET A 303 27.54 -8.42 11.19
C MET A 303 28.37 -7.24 11.75
N ALA A 304 27.75 -6.22 12.33
CA ALA A 304 28.51 -5.07 12.88
C ALA A 304 28.36 -4.83 14.40
N PHE A 305 27.69 -5.71 15.13
CA PHE A 305 27.69 -5.65 16.61
C PHE A 305 28.20 -6.99 17.16
N GLY A 306 29.50 -7.21 17.00
CA GLY A 306 30.22 -8.12 17.89
C GLY A 306 30.22 -7.48 19.28
N HIS A 307 29.61 -8.13 20.25
CA HIS A 307 29.82 -7.79 21.64
C HIS A 307 31.23 -8.18 22.05
N PRO A 308 31.93 -7.32 22.86
CA PRO A 308 33.17 -7.67 23.52
C PRO A 308 32.97 -8.75 24.58
#